data_a0ae7ad4ff46878240046b483a43e6bd
#
_entry.id   a0ae7ad4ff46878240046b483a43e6bd
#
_cell.length_a   1.000
_cell.length_b   1.000
_cell.length_c   1.000
_cell.angle_alpha   90.00
_cell.angle_beta   90.00
_cell.angle_gamma   90.00
#
_symmetry.space_group_name_H-M   'P 1'
#
loop_
_entity.id
_entity.type
_entity.pdbx_description
1 polymer ?
#
loop_
_entity_poly.entity_id
_entity_poly.type
_entity_poly.pdbx_seq_one_letter_code
_entity_poly.pdbx_strand_id
1 'polypeptide(L)'
;MLPRADTYADLVAAFEWRIPAHYNIGIDACDKWADGSGRVALIVESSTGDAKHYTFDELKTLSDRLASAMQRDGVARGERVGIFLAQSLETGLAHLATYKVGGIAVPLFALFGPDALQYRLANSGATALVTDRAGFLKIAALRESLPALRTIYVVDAQPDSFSDDDCAQGVTSFWDAVNTASDGFEPVRTSAEDPAVIIYTSGTTGKPKGALHAHRVLPGHLPGVEMSQAFFPHGATLIWTPADWAWIGGLFDVLLPSWHHGIAVLARRFEKFDGEAAFDLMQRHAVTHTFLPPTALKMMRAVERPERWQLSLRAVASGGESLGAELIDWGRRVLGVTINEFYGQTECNVVLSSCSTLFEPRAGFIGKAAPGHRVAIVDDAGTPQPAGTPGNIAVRSPDQVMFIGYWNNETATRDKFRGEWLITGDMGVEDADGFIRFVGRDDDVITSAGYRIGPAPIEDCLLRHPAVRMAAVVGAPDAQRTEIVTAFVVLNHEFAANDTLKRELQEHVKTQLAAHEYPRAIHFVEQLPMTATGKIIRRALRDSLSVAPPSQS
;
A
#
# COMPACT_ATOMS: atom_id res chain seq x y z
N MET A 1 5.07 -12.54 -16.57
CA MET A 1 6.15 -13.07 -15.71
C MET A 1 7.49 -12.50 -16.16
N LEU A 2 8.32 -12.12 -15.19
CA LEU A 2 9.70 -11.77 -15.45
C LEU A 2 10.44 -12.96 -16.07
N PRO A 3 11.23 -12.76 -17.14
CA PRO A 3 12.10 -13.81 -17.65
C PRO A 3 13.15 -14.16 -16.57
N ARG A 4 13.58 -15.43 -16.55
CA ARG A 4 14.72 -15.81 -15.69
C ARG A 4 15.97 -15.16 -16.20
N ALA A 5 16.75 -14.58 -15.30
CA ALA A 5 18.01 -13.93 -15.61
C ALA A 5 18.96 -14.05 -14.40
N ASP A 6 20.24 -14.11 -14.68
CA ASP A 6 21.29 -14.16 -13.66
C ASP A 6 21.76 -12.76 -13.26
N THR A 7 21.52 -11.77 -14.12
CA THR A 7 21.86 -10.36 -13.84
C THR A 7 20.68 -9.44 -14.10
N TYR A 8 20.68 -8.28 -13.43
CA TYR A 8 19.68 -7.25 -13.67
C TYR A 8 19.71 -6.71 -15.10
N ALA A 9 20.88 -6.60 -15.72
CA ALA A 9 21.03 -6.14 -17.10
C ALA A 9 20.37 -7.11 -18.08
N ASP A 10 20.57 -8.41 -17.92
CA ASP A 10 19.96 -9.44 -18.74
C ASP A 10 18.44 -9.47 -18.55
N LEU A 11 17.98 -9.30 -17.29
CA LEU A 11 16.55 -9.21 -16.97
C LEU A 11 15.87 -8.07 -17.72
N VAL A 12 16.46 -6.86 -17.66
CA VAL A 12 15.91 -5.68 -18.35
C VAL A 12 15.95 -5.84 -19.87
N ALA A 13 17.04 -6.40 -20.40
CA ALA A 13 17.19 -6.63 -21.84
C ALA A 13 16.21 -7.67 -22.40
N ALA A 14 15.84 -8.67 -21.61
CA ALA A 14 14.92 -9.73 -22.01
C ALA A 14 13.44 -9.42 -21.75
N PHE A 15 13.16 -8.36 -20.99
CA PHE A 15 11.78 -8.03 -20.62
C PHE A 15 11.01 -7.36 -21.77
N GLU A 16 9.80 -7.84 -22.03
CA GLU A 16 8.85 -7.26 -22.97
C GLU A 16 7.45 -7.21 -22.35
N TRP A 17 6.74 -6.08 -22.54
CA TRP A 17 5.34 -5.97 -22.18
C TRP A 17 4.46 -6.86 -23.04
N ARG A 18 3.58 -7.65 -22.39
CA ARG A 18 2.60 -8.52 -23.04
C ARG A 18 1.23 -8.29 -22.43
N ILE A 19 0.63 -7.16 -22.76
CA ILE A 19 -0.71 -6.79 -22.27
C ILE A 19 -1.70 -6.98 -23.40
N PRO A 20 -2.70 -7.88 -23.25
CA PRO A 20 -3.74 -8.09 -24.24
C PRO A 20 -4.59 -6.83 -24.42
N ALA A 21 -5.03 -6.52 -25.64
CA ALA A 21 -5.94 -5.40 -25.89
C ALA A 21 -7.29 -5.53 -25.16
N HIS A 22 -7.76 -6.77 -25.01
CA HIS A 22 -8.91 -7.11 -24.17
C HIS A 22 -8.43 -7.82 -22.93
N TYR A 23 -8.72 -7.24 -21.78
CA TYR A 23 -8.28 -7.74 -20.51
C TYR A 23 -9.30 -7.41 -19.42
N ASN A 24 -9.65 -8.40 -18.60
CA ASN A 24 -10.52 -8.25 -17.44
C ASN A 24 -9.83 -8.83 -16.20
N ILE A 25 -9.64 -8.03 -15.18
CA ILE A 25 -8.96 -8.46 -13.95
C ILE A 25 -9.67 -9.65 -13.30
N GLY A 26 -11.01 -9.69 -13.30
CA GLY A 26 -11.78 -10.78 -12.69
C GLY A 26 -11.56 -12.13 -13.38
N ILE A 27 -11.48 -12.13 -14.71
CA ILE A 27 -11.19 -13.34 -15.49
C ILE A 27 -9.74 -13.78 -15.24
N ASP A 28 -8.81 -12.83 -15.31
CA ASP A 28 -7.38 -13.14 -15.22
C ASP A 28 -6.95 -13.56 -13.81
N ALA A 29 -7.48 -12.91 -12.77
CA ALA A 29 -7.15 -13.24 -11.39
C ALA A 29 -7.89 -14.48 -10.85
N CYS A 30 -8.97 -14.93 -11.50
CA CYS A 30 -9.79 -16.03 -10.97
C CYS A 30 -10.13 -17.08 -12.02
N ASP A 31 -10.90 -16.72 -13.06
CA ASP A 31 -11.59 -17.69 -13.90
C ASP A 31 -10.64 -18.61 -14.68
N LYS A 32 -9.47 -18.11 -15.06
CA LYS A 32 -8.45 -18.90 -15.77
C LYS A 32 -7.89 -20.07 -14.93
N TRP A 33 -8.07 -20.03 -13.61
CA TRP A 33 -7.62 -21.05 -12.67
C TRP A 33 -8.74 -21.96 -12.17
N ALA A 34 -10.00 -21.63 -12.52
CA ALA A 34 -11.18 -22.44 -12.20
C ALA A 34 -11.33 -23.57 -13.22
N ASP A 35 -10.40 -24.52 -13.18
CA ASP A 35 -10.23 -25.62 -14.13
C ASP A 35 -10.66 -26.98 -13.57
N GLY A 36 -11.33 -26.99 -12.41
CA GLY A 36 -11.75 -28.21 -11.72
C GLY A 36 -10.64 -28.92 -10.95
N SER A 37 -9.44 -28.36 -10.89
CA SER A 37 -8.30 -28.96 -10.17
C SER A 37 -8.42 -28.86 -8.63
N GLY A 38 -9.36 -28.05 -8.13
CA GLY A 38 -9.50 -27.79 -6.68
C GLY A 38 -8.35 -26.94 -6.12
N ARG A 39 -7.69 -26.15 -6.96
CA ARG A 39 -6.60 -25.26 -6.55
C ARG A 39 -7.11 -24.24 -5.53
N VAL A 40 -6.48 -24.20 -4.36
CA VAL A 40 -6.82 -23.22 -3.32
C VAL A 40 -6.41 -21.81 -3.76
N ALA A 41 -7.36 -20.88 -3.65
CA ALA A 41 -7.17 -19.45 -3.97
C ALA A 41 -7.06 -18.60 -2.72
N LEU A 42 -7.84 -18.94 -1.68
CA LEU A 42 -7.96 -18.12 -0.49
C LEU A 42 -8.08 -19.00 0.75
N ILE A 43 -7.35 -18.65 1.78
CA ILE A 43 -7.50 -19.21 3.12
C ILE A 43 -7.95 -18.07 4.03
N VAL A 44 -9.10 -18.20 4.69
CA VAL A 44 -9.63 -17.19 5.62
C VAL A 44 -9.51 -17.73 7.02
N GLU A 45 -8.66 -17.10 7.84
CA GLU A 45 -8.54 -17.45 9.26
C GLU A 45 -9.37 -16.50 10.14
N SER A 46 -10.21 -17.07 10.98
CA SER A 46 -11.02 -16.33 11.95
C SER A 46 -10.17 -15.82 13.13
N SER A 47 -10.77 -14.98 13.99
CA SER A 47 -10.12 -14.52 15.23
C SER A 47 -9.83 -15.66 16.21
N THR A 48 -10.52 -16.79 16.11
CA THR A 48 -10.33 -17.99 16.93
C THR A 48 -9.26 -18.95 16.39
N GLY A 49 -8.72 -18.67 15.18
CA GLY A 49 -7.72 -19.52 14.53
C GLY A 49 -8.30 -20.60 13.61
N ASP A 50 -9.63 -20.66 13.46
CA ASP A 50 -10.26 -21.57 12.51
C ASP A 50 -10.03 -21.08 11.09
N ALA A 51 -9.56 -21.93 10.20
CA ALA A 51 -9.27 -21.61 8.83
C ALA A 51 -10.21 -22.31 7.85
N LYS A 52 -10.78 -21.54 6.90
CA LYS A 52 -11.56 -22.04 5.77
C LYS A 52 -10.78 -21.84 4.48
N HIS A 53 -10.78 -22.86 3.64
CA HIS A 53 -10.11 -22.85 2.35
C HIS A 53 -11.16 -22.71 1.25
N TYR A 54 -10.86 -21.87 0.27
CA TYR A 54 -11.70 -21.65 -0.90
C TYR A 54 -10.86 -21.85 -2.16
N THR A 55 -11.39 -22.60 -3.10
CA THR A 55 -10.75 -22.88 -4.39
C THR A 55 -11.07 -21.78 -5.42
N PHE A 56 -10.30 -21.72 -6.51
CA PHE A 56 -10.64 -20.84 -7.63
C PHE A 56 -11.98 -21.20 -8.26
N ASP A 57 -12.34 -22.49 -8.30
CA ASP A 57 -13.65 -22.96 -8.78
C ASP A 57 -14.81 -22.37 -7.94
N GLU A 58 -14.66 -22.39 -6.60
CA GLU A 58 -15.62 -21.78 -5.70
C GLU A 58 -15.66 -20.26 -5.83
N LEU A 59 -14.49 -19.59 -5.90
CA LEU A 59 -14.44 -18.14 -6.11
C LEU A 59 -15.10 -17.73 -7.42
N LYS A 60 -14.87 -18.48 -8.50
CA LYS A 60 -15.53 -18.24 -9.78
C LYS A 60 -17.04 -18.35 -9.64
N THR A 61 -17.55 -19.46 -9.11
CA THR A 61 -18.98 -19.70 -8.95
C THR A 61 -19.65 -18.61 -8.13
N LEU A 62 -19.09 -18.28 -6.96
CA LEU A 62 -19.65 -17.28 -6.06
C LEU A 62 -19.56 -15.85 -6.64
N SER A 63 -18.46 -15.50 -7.29
CA SER A 63 -18.32 -14.17 -7.90
C SER A 63 -19.17 -14.02 -9.18
N ASP A 64 -19.43 -15.11 -9.93
CA ASP A 64 -20.35 -15.11 -11.07
C ASP A 64 -21.79 -14.86 -10.58
N ARG A 65 -22.22 -15.53 -9.52
CA ARG A 65 -23.53 -15.30 -8.88
C ARG A 65 -23.65 -13.87 -8.36
N LEU A 66 -22.63 -13.36 -7.66
CA LEU A 66 -22.63 -11.97 -7.20
C LEU A 66 -22.69 -10.99 -8.39
N ALA A 67 -21.96 -11.24 -9.47
CA ALA A 67 -22.00 -10.43 -10.68
C ALA A 67 -23.41 -10.44 -11.30
N SER A 68 -24.07 -11.61 -11.37
CA SER A 68 -25.47 -11.73 -11.80
C SER A 68 -26.41 -10.91 -10.92
N ALA A 69 -26.26 -10.97 -9.60
CA ALA A 69 -27.05 -10.17 -8.66
C ALA A 69 -26.79 -8.67 -8.87
N MET A 70 -25.54 -8.24 -8.94
CA MET A 70 -25.17 -6.85 -9.20
C MET A 70 -25.77 -6.34 -10.52
N GLN A 71 -25.72 -7.13 -11.60
CA GLN A 71 -26.29 -6.75 -12.88
C GLN A 71 -27.82 -6.62 -12.81
N ARG A 72 -28.50 -7.57 -12.15
CA ARG A 72 -29.95 -7.51 -11.90
C ARG A 72 -30.34 -6.25 -11.13
N ASP A 73 -29.53 -5.87 -10.14
CA ASP A 73 -29.76 -4.72 -9.26
C ASP A 73 -29.25 -3.39 -9.86
N GLY A 74 -28.90 -3.41 -11.16
CA GLY A 74 -28.60 -2.22 -11.97
C GLY A 74 -27.16 -1.76 -11.95
N VAL A 75 -26.21 -2.58 -11.48
CA VAL A 75 -24.78 -2.30 -11.66
C VAL A 75 -24.39 -2.64 -13.10
N ALA A 76 -24.05 -1.62 -13.87
CA ALA A 76 -23.65 -1.74 -15.27
C ALA A 76 -22.14 -1.41 -15.45
N ARG A 77 -21.65 -1.64 -16.68
CA ARG A 77 -20.28 -1.24 -17.05
C ARG A 77 -20.02 0.23 -16.75
N GLY A 78 -18.90 0.51 -16.06
CA GLY A 78 -18.49 1.85 -15.65
C GLY A 78 -19.18 2.36 -14.37
N GLU A 79 -20.12 1.61 -13.77
CA GLU A 79 -20.68 1.93 -12.46
C GLU A 79 -19.66 1.68 -11.35
N ARG A 80 -19.71 2.48 -10.29
CA ARG A 80 -18.78 2.39 -9.17
C ARG A 80 -19.39 1.60 -8.04
N VAL A 81 -18.63 0.59 -7.57
CA VAL A 81 -19.02 -0.27 -6.46
C VAL A 81 -18.09 -0.01 -5.28
N GLY A 82 -18.62 0.56 -4.20
CA GLY A 82 -17.90 0.70 -2.95
C GLY A 82 -17.67 -0.67 -2.31
N ILE A 83 -16.46 -0.93 -1.81
CA ILE A 83 -16.13 -2.15 -1.07
C ILE A 83 -15.59 -1.72 0.29
N PHE A 84 -16.46 -1.75 1.30
CA PHE A 84 -16.17 -1.29 2.65
C PHE A 84 -16.11 -2.47 3.63
N LEU A 85 -15.07 -3.27 3.46
CA LEU A 85 -14.83 -4.50 4.21
C LEU A 85 -13.34 -4.65 4.53
N ALA A 86 -13.02 -5.37 5.61
CA ALA A 86 -11.67 -5.86 5.86
C ALA A 86 -11.35 -7.07 4.95
N GLN A 87 -10.13 -7.62 5.06
CA GLN A 87 -9.74 -8.84 4.38
C GLN A 87 -10.71 -9.98 4.70
N SER A 88 -11.41 -10.49 3.70
CA SER A 88 -12.37 -11.59 3.82
C SER A 88 -12.65 -12.23 2.45
N LEU A 89 -13.42 -13.33 2.46
CA LEU A 89 -13.95 -13.94 1.22
C LEU A 89 -14.80 -12.92 0.44
N GLU A 90 -15.70 -12.24 1.14
CA GLU A 90 -16.66 -11.32 0.56
C GLU A 90 -15.99 -10.11 -0.11
N THR A 91 -14.87 -9.64 0.47
CA THR A 91 -14.02 -8.60 -0.14
C THR A 91 -13.46 -9.07 -1.47
N GLY A 92 -12.92 -10.28 -1.50
CA GLY A 92 -12.43 -10.89 -2.74
C GLY A 92 -13.51 -11.08 -3.79
N LEU A 93 -14.67 -11.61 -3.39
CA LEU A 93 -15.82 -11.80 -4.28
C LEU A 93 -16.35 -10.47 -4.83
N ALA A 94 -16.42 -9.43 -3.99
CA ALA A 94 -16.88 -8.10 -4.40
C ALA A 94 -15.95 -7.48 -5.47
N HIS A 95 -14.64 -7.62 -5.31
CA HIS A 95 -13.68 -7.19 -6.34
C HIS A 95 -13.88 -7.96 -7.64
N LEU A 96 -13.88 -9.31 -7.58
CA LEU A 96 -14.03 -10.14 -8.77
C LEU A 96 -15.33 -9.86 -9.51
N ALA A 97 -16.47 -9.83 -8.80
CA ALA A 97 -17.78 -9.56 -9.39
C ALA A 97 -17.83 -8.15 -10.03
N THR A 98 -17.29 -7.13 -9.35
CA THR A 98 -17.21 -5.77 -9.88
C THR A 98 -16.43 -5.72 -11.21
N TYR A 99 -15.29 -6.39 -11.29
CA TYR A 99 -14.52 -6.44 -12.54
C TYR A 99 -15.25 -7.24 -13.63
N LYS A 100 -15.94 -8.33 -13.27
CA LYS A 100 -16.69 -9.16 -14.23
C LYS A 100 -17.86 -8.41 -14.86
N VAL A 101 -18.58 -7.57 -14.11
CA VAL A 101 -19.63 -6.71 -14.67
C VAL A 101 -19.08 -5.50 -15.45
N GLY A 102 -17.75 -5.33 -15.50
CA GLY A 102 -17.11 -4.16 -16.09
C GLY A 102 -17.31 -2.89 -15.26
N GLY A 103 -17.59 -3.05 -13.97
CA GLY A 103 -17.71 -1.98 -12.99
C GLY A 103 -16.35 -1.47 -12.51
N ILE A 104 -16.35 -0.39 -11.74
CA ILE A 104 -15.17 0.25 -11.16
C ILE A 104 -15.19 0.02 -9.65
N ALA A 105 -14.27 -0.74 -9.12
CA ALA A 105 -14.14 -0.96 -7.69
C ALA A 105 -13.67 0.30 -6.97
N VAL A 106 -14.28 0.61 -5.82
CA VAL A 106 -13.86 1.70 -4.92
C VAL A 106 -13.59 1.09 -3.56
N PRO A 107 -12.38 0.55 -3.33
CA PRO A 107 -12.04 -0.02 -2.04
C PRO A 107 -11.97 1.06 -0.97
N LEU A 108 -12.58 0.78 0.18
CA LEU A 108 -12.74 1.69 1.30
C LEU A 108 -12.19 1.03 2.57
N PHE A 109 -11.26 1.72 3.22
CA PHE A 109 -10.60 1.20 4.41
C PHE A 109 -11.60 0.99 5.57
N ALA A 110 -11.62 -0.22 6.14
CA ALA A 110 -12.61 -0.64 7.13
C ALA A 110 -12.69 0.26 8.39
N LEU A 111 -11.65 1.04 8.67
CA LEU A 111 -11.61 1.99 9.78
C LEU A 111 -12.08 3.41 9.42
N PHE A 112 -12.54 3.67 8.19
CA PHE A 112 -13.06 5.00 7.85
C PHE A 112 -14.29 5.36 8.69
N GLY A 113 -14.28 6.61 9.17
CA GLY A 113 -15.44 7.23 9.81
C GLY A 113 -16.43 7.79 8.78
N PRO A 114 -17.62 8.27 9.25
CA PRO A 114 -18.70 8.74 8.40
C PRO A 114 -18.29 9.80 7.38
N ASP A 115 -17.56 10.84 7.77
CA ASP A 115 -17.14 11.93 6.86
C ASP A 115 -16.24 11.42 5.73
N ALA A 116 -15.33 10.49 6.06
CA ALA A 116 -14.42 9.89 5.09
C ALA A 116 -15.16 9.01 4.08
N LEU A 117 -16.20 8.30 4.52
CA LEU A 117 -17.07 7.48 3.68
C LEU A 117 -17.96 8.35 2.81
N GLN A 118 -18.65 9.34 3.40
CA GLN A 118 -19.49 10.28 2.67
C GLN A 118 -18.75 10.92 1.51
N TYR A 119 -17.58 11.49 1.79
CA TYR A 119 -16.79 12.14 0.75
C TYR A 119 -16.45 11.21 -0.41
N ARG A 120 -15.94 10.00 -0.12
CA ARG A 120 -15.48 9.07 -1.16
C ARG A 120 -16.61 8.47 -1.97
N LEU A 121 -17.69 8.09 -1.32
CA LEU A 121 -18.88 7.55 -1.99
C LEU A 121 -19.58 8.61 -2.84
N ALA A 122 -19.73 9.84 -2.33
CA ALA A 122 -20.31 10.95 -3.08
C ALA A 122 -19.40 11.37 -4.25
N ASN A 123 -18.09 11.53 -4.04
CA ASN A 123 -17.14 11.94 -5.08
C ASN A 123 -17.00 10.90 -6.18
N SER A 124 -16.93 9.60 -5.84
CA SER A 124 -16.93 8.52 -6.83
C SER A 124 -18.27 8.37 -7.53
N GLY A 125 -19.37 8.83 -6.92
CA GLY A 125 -20.73 8.56 -7.37
C GLY A 125 -21.03 7.06 -7.32
N ALA A 126 -20.61 6.38 -6.23
CA ALA A 126 -20.85 4.96 -6.05
C ALA A 126 -22.33 4.62 -6.09
N THR A 127 -22.69 3.62 -6.87
CA THR A 127 -24.09 3.20 -7.10
C THR A 127 -24.46 1.96 -6.31
N ALA A 128 -23.45 1.16 -5.94
CA ALA A 128 -23.60 0.02 -5.05
C ALA A 128 -22.49 0.03 -3.98
N LEU A 129 -22.76 -0.64 -2.86
CA LEU A 129 -21.83 -0.81 -1.74
C LEU A 129 -21.91 -2.24 -1.24
N VAL A 130 -20.76 -2.85 -0.99
CA VAL A 130 -20.64 -4.11 -0.23
C VAL A 130 -20.01 -3.78 1.12
N THR A 131 -20.68 -4.16 2.21
CA THR A 131 -20.22 -3.81 3.56
C THR A 131 -20.72 -4.83 4.60
N ASP A 132 -20.17 -4.77 5.83
CA ASP A 132 -20.73 -5.44 6.99
C ASP A 132 -21.82 -4.60 7.67
N ARG A 133 -22.48 -5.18 8.69
CA ARG A 133 -23.53 -4.47 9.43
C ARG A 133 -23.02 -3.21 10.13
N ALA A 134 -21.80 -3.23 10.65
CA ALA A 134 -21.19 -2.07 11.29
C ALA A 134 -20.97 -0.93 10.29
N GLY A 135 -20.54 -1.26 9.09
CA GLY A 135 -20.42 -0.32 7.97
C GLY A 135 -21.78 0.18 7.49
N PHE A 136 -22.76 -0.70 7.36
CA PHE A 136 -24.12 -0.31 6.99
C PHE A 136 -24.69 0.73 7.95
N LEU A 137 -24.55 0.56 9.26
CA LEU A 137 -25.04 1.53 10.25
C LEU A 137 -24.41 2.92 10.09
N LYS A 138 -23.13 3.01 9.69
CA LYS A 138 -22.48 4.29 9.37
C LYS A 138 -23.08 4.92 8.11
N ILE A 139 -23.41 4.11 7.10
CA ILE A 139 -23.93 4.58 5.81
C ILE A 139 -25.42 4.94 5.91
N ALA A 140 -26.20 4.24 6.69
CA ALA A 140 -27.61 4.54 6.90
C ALA A 140 -27.84 6.00 7.33
N ALA A 141 -26.99 6.51 8.23
CA ALA A 141 -27.01 7.90 8.67
C ALA A 141 -26.62 8.93 7.58
N LEU A 142 -26.00 8.47 6.48
CA LEU A 142 -25.50 9.32 5.39
C LEU A 142 -26.35 9.22 4.12
N ARG A 143 -27.41 8.41 4.12
CA ARG A 143 -28.16 8.00 2.93
C ARG A 143 -28.65 9.17 2.09
N GLU A 144 -29.22 10.19 2.72
CA GLU A 144 -29.70 11.40 2.04
C GLU A 144 -28.61 12.15 1.28
N SER A 145 -27.36 12.08 1.75
CA SER A 145 -26.19 12.71 1.12
C SER A 145 -25.56 11.87 0.00
N LEU A 146 -26.06 10.65 -0.23
CA LEU A 146 -25.55 9.68 -1.19
C LEU A 146 -26.64 9.26 -2.22
N PRO A 147 -27.20 10.21 -2.99
CA PRO A 147 -28.34 9.92 -3.87
C PRO A 147 -28.02 8.95 -5.02
N ALA A 148 -26.76 8.78 -5.38
CA ALA A 148 -26.35 7.82 -6.40
C ALA A 148 -26.35 6.36 -5.89
N LEU A 149 -26.22 6.16 -4.58
CA LEU A 149 -26.12 4.83 -3.97
C LEU A 149 -27.51 4.16 -3.97
N ARG A 150 -27.70 3.14 -4.78
CA ARG A 150 -28.98 2.44 -4.97
C ARG A 150 -29.06 1.13 -4.22
N THR A 151 -27.94 0.39 -4.15
CA THR A 151 -27.92 -0.95 -3.59
C THR A 151 -26.83 -1.09 -2.53
N ILE A 152 -27.16 -1.73 -1.41
CA ILE A 152 -26.22 -2.04 -0.33
C ILE A 152 -26.32 -3.53 -0.01
N TYR A 153 -25.23 -4.27 -0.23
CA TYR A 153 -25.08 -5.68 0.13
C TYR A 153 -24.41 -5.79 1.49
N VAL A 154 -25.09 -6.39 2.48
CA VAL A 154 -24.58 -6.53 3.86
C VAL A 154 -24.20 -7.99 4.11
N VAL A 155 -22.92 -8.24 4.39
CA VAL A 155 -22.34 -9.60 4.36
C VAL A 155 -22.69 -10.47 5.58
N ASP A 156 -22.92 -9.86 6.73
CA ASP A 156 -23.19 -10.51 8.03
C ASP A 156 -24.66 -10.36 8.49
N ALA A 157 -25.57 -10.11 7.55
CA ALA A 157 -26.99 -9.94 7.81
C ALA A 157 -27.83 -11.02 7.12
N GLN A 158 -28.91 -11.45 7.79
CA GLN A 158 -29.93 -12.33 7.22
C GLN A 158 -30.98 -11.48 6.48
N PRO A 159 -31.75 -12.05 5.53
CA PRO A 159 -32.77 -11.31 4.77
C PRO A 159 -33.80 -10.61 5.66
N ASP A 160 -34.20 -11.24 6.76
CA ASP A 160 -35.17 -10.73 7.74
C ASP A 160 -34.58 -9.74 8.77
N SER A 161 -33.31 -9.39 8.61
CA SER A 161 -32.60 -8.44 9.50
C SER A 161 -32.85 -6.97 9.16
N PHE A 162 -33.55 -6.69 8.04
CA PHE A 162 -33.76 -5.35 7.53
C PHE A 162 -35.25 -4.95 7.70
N SER A 163 -35.49 -3.64 7.93
CA SER A 163 -36.81 -3.08 7.89
C SER A 163 -37.34 -3.01 6.45
N ASP A 164 -38.70 -2.89 6.29
CA ASP A 164 -39.28 -2.68 4.98
C ASP A 164 -38.74 -1.42 4.29
N ASP A 165 -38.41 -0.38 5.08
CA ASP A 165 -37.81 0.85 4.58
C ASP A 165 -36.37 0.64 4.09
N ASP A 166 -35.54 -0.14 4.80
CA ASP A 166 -34.19 -0.52 4.34
C ASP A 166 -34.27 -1.27 3.02
N CYS A 167 -35.18 -2.25 2.92
CA CYS A 167 -35.41 -3.01 1.69
C CYS A 167 -35.89 -2.12 0.54
N ALA A 168 -36.77 -1.19 0.80
CA ALA A 168 -37.26 -0.21 -0.19
C ALA A 168 -36.14 0.74 -0.66
N GLN A 169 -35.14 0.97 0.18
CA GLN A 169 -33.91 1.73 -0.15
C GLN A 169 -32.80 0.87 -0.78
N GLY A 170 -33.07 -0.39 -1.14
CA GLY A 170 -32.14 -1.27 -1.83
C GLY A 170 -31.10 -1.94 -0.92
N VAL A 171 -31.39 -2.08 0.38
CA VAL A 171 -30.53 -2.86 1.30
C VAL A 171 -30.91 -4.33 1.20
N THR A 172 -29.92 -5.20 1.07
CA THR A 172 -30.12 -6.65 0.93
C THR A 172 -29.01 -7.45 1.61
N SER A 173 -29.32 -8.70 1.96
CA SER A 173 -28.30 -9.65 2.41
C SER A 173 -27.39 -10.04 1.22
N PHE A 174 -26.08 -9.92 1.42
CA PHE A 174 -25.07 -10.33 0.43
C PHE A 174 -25.24 -11.80 0.05
N TRP A 175 -25.34 -12.68 1.04
CA TRP A 175 -25.43 -14.11 0.79
C TRP A 175 -26.76 -14.55 0.24
N ASP A 176 -27.86 -13.86 0.57
CA ASP A 176 -29.13 -14.10 -0.10
C ASP A 176 -29.07 -13.70 -1.58
N ALA A 177 -28.50 -12.54 -1.88
CA ALA A 177 -28.30 -12.10 -3.25
C ALA A 177 -27.45 -13.08 -4.07
N VAL A 178 -26.36 -13.62 -3.48
CA VAL A 178 -25.49 -14.64 -4.10
C VAL A 178 -26.22 -15.97 -4.28
N ASN A 179 -26.92 -16.44 -3.25
CA ASN A 179 -27.55 -17.77 -3.26
C ASN A 179 -28.80 -17.85 -4.14
N THR A 180 -29.46 -16.74 -4.38
CA THR A 180 -30.67 -16.65 -5.23
C THR A 180 -30.37 -16.26 -6.68
N ALA A 181 -29.13 -15.83 -6.96
CA ALA A 181 -28.73 -15.46 -8.30
C ALA A 181 -28.50 -16.68 -9.20
N SER A 182 -28.62 -16.47 -10.52
CA SER A 182 -28.36 -17.51 -11.51
C SER A 182 -26.87 -17.83 -11.63
N ASP A 183 -26.56 -19.09 -11.91
CA ASP A 183 -25.23 -19.54 -12.32
C ASP A 183 -24.89 -19.10 -13.75
N GLY A 184 -23.60 -19.08 -14.08
CA GLY A 184 -23.15 -18.96 -15.47
C GLY A 184 -23.14 -17.52 -16.01
N PHE A 185 -22.68 -16.58 -15.17
CA PHE A 185 -22.47 -15.19 -15.61
C PHE A 185 -21.39 -15.10 -16.69
N GLU A 186 -21.71 -14.41 -17.78
CA GLU A 186 -20.75 -14.08 -18.84
C GLU A 186 -20.05 -12.75 -18.51
N PRO A 187 -18.76 -12.77 -18.15
CA PRO A 187 -18.03 -11.54 -17.83
C PRO A 187 -18.01 -10.55 -18.99
N VAL A 188 -18.19 -9.28 -18.70
CA VAL A 188 -18.13 -8.21 -19.70
C VAL A 188 -16.75 -8.17 -20.33
N ARG A 189 -16.73 -8.17 -21.68
CA ARG A 189 -15.49 -8.02 -22.44
C ARG A 189 -14.96 -6.59 -22.32
N THR A 190 -14.00 -6.38 -21.43
CA THR A 190 -13.36 -5.09 -21.22
C THR A 190 -12.10 -4.92 -22.09
N SER A 191 -11.78 -3.68 -22.45
CA SER A 191 -10.45 -3.30 -22.92
C SER A 191 -9.49 -3.26 -21.74
N ALA A 192 -8.20 -3.45 -22.00
CA ALA A 192 -7.16 -3.22 -21.00
C ALA A 192 -7.14 -1.77 -20.50
N GLU A 193 -7.60 -0.82 -21.31
CA GLU A 193 -7.68 0.61 -20.98
C GLU A 193 -9.00 1.02 -20.29
N ASP A 194 -9.98 0.12 -20.16
CA ASP A 194 -11.21 0.44 -19.46
C ASP A 194 -10.93 0.69 -17.96
N PRO A 195 -11.60 1.67 -17.35
CA PRO A 195 -11.52 1.91 -15.91
C PRO A 195 -11.89 0.68 -15.08
N ALA A 196 -11.11 0.37 -14.06
CA ALA A 196 -11.32 -0.80 -13.21
C ALA A 196 -11.36 -0.49 -11.70
N VAL A 197 -10.56 0.47 -11.24
CA VAL A 197 -10.50 0.76 -9.79
C VAL A 197 -10.17 2.22 -9.53
N ILE A 198 -10.81 2.80 -8.49
CA ILE A 198 -10.49 4.11 -7.93
C ILE A 198 -9.95 3.92 -6.52
N ILE A 199 -8.69 4.24 -6.28
CA ILE A 199 -8.09 4.20 -4.95
C ILE A 199 -7.87 5.63 -4.45
N TYR A 200 -8.49 5.97 -3.31
CA TYR A 200 -8.38 7.30 -2.73
C TYR A 200 -7.09 7.46 -1.93
N THR A 201 -6.27 8.44 -2.33
CA THR A 201 -5.06 8.82 -1.61
C THR A 201 -5.36 9.92 -0.59
N SER A 202 -4.69 9.88 0.55
CA SER A 202 -4.63 11.03 1.46
C SER A 202 -3.66 12.04 0.87
N GLY A 203 -4.15 13.03 0.15
CA GLY A 203 -3.30 14.15 -0.29
C GLY A 203 -2.68 14.86 0.91
N THR A 204 -1.42 15.27 0.80
CA THR A 204 -0.72 16.09 1.83
C THR A 204 -1.39 17.45 2.01
N THR A 205 -2.11 17.91 0.99
CA THR A 205 -2.83 19.19 0.98
C THR A 205 -4.24 19.00 0.41
N GLY A 206 -5.26 19.09 1.26
CA GLY A 206 -6.65 19.13 0.82
C GLY A 206 -7.42 17.80 0.92
N LYS A 207 -8.53 17.72 0.17
CA LYS A 207 -9.41 16.54 0.16
C LYS A 207 -8.73 15.34 -0.54
N PRO A 208 -9.02 14.09 -0.13
CA PRO A 208 -8.52 12.90 -0.79
C PRO A 208 -8.82 12.89 -2.30
N LYS A 209 -7.87 12.43 -3.11
CA LYS A 209 -8.02 12.31 -4.56
C LYS A 209 -8.18 10.84 -4.94
N GLY A 210 -9.13 10.52 -5.79
CA GLY A 210 -9.34 9.17 -6.32
C GLY A 210 -8.43 8.92 -7.53
N ALA A 211 -7.40 8.12 -7.38
CA ALA A 211 -6.56 7.69 -8.50
C ALA A 211 -7.30 6.59 -9.29
N LEU A 212 -7.63 6.87 -10.54
CA LEU A 212 -8.34 5.98 -11.44
C LEU A 212 -7.35 5.11 -12.22
N HIS A 213 -7.52 3.80 -12.15
CA HIS A 213 -6.70 2.84 -12.89
C HIS A 213 -7.53 2.04 -13.89
N ALA A 214 -6.90 1.72 -15.03
CA ALA A 214 -7.43 0.81 -16.02
C ALA A 214 -7.22 -0.66 -15.62
N HIS A 215 -7.90 -1.59 -16.29
CA HIS A 215 -7.68 -3.02 -16.09
C HIS A 215 -6.20 -3.43 -16.28
N ARG A 216 -5.45 -2.77 -17.19
CA ARG A 216 -4.02 -3.02 -17.42
C ARG A 216 -3.13 -2.80 -16.20
N VAL A 217 -3.64 -2.16 -15.15
CA VAL A 217 -2.87 -1.94 -13.93
C VAL A 217 -2.35 -3.23 -13.33
N LEU A 218 -3.12 -4.34 -13.40
CA LEU A 218 -2.65 -5.62 -12.86
C LEU A 218 -1.43 -6.16 -13.63
N PRO A 219 -1.46 -6.42 -14.94
CA PRO A 219 -0.26 -6.86 -15.66
C PRO A 219 0.87 -5.79 -15.63
N GLY A 220 0.53 -4.51 -15.59
CA GLY A 220 1.51 -3.44 -15.42
C GLY A 220 2.24 -3.47 -14.08
N HIS A 221 1.59 -3.98 -13.04
CA HIS A 221 2.14 -4.06 -11.68
C HIS A 221 3.04 -5.28 -11.46
N LEU A 222 2.84 -6.36 -12.25
CA LEU A 222 3.54 -7.63 -12.04
C LEU A 222 5.06 -7.52 -11.99
N PRO A 223 5.77 -6.79 -12.87
CA PRO A 223 7.23 -6.75 -12.83
C PRO A 223 7.77 -6.25 -11.50
N GLY A 224 7.14 -5.25 -10.90
CA GLY A 224 7.51 -4.72 -9.59
C GLY A 224 7.30 -5.72 -8.46
N VAL A 225 6.15 -6.40 -8.46
CA VAL A 225 5.82 -7.43 -7.45
C VAL A 225 6.72 -8.66 -7.62
N GLU A 226 6.88 -9.16 -8.83
CA GLU A 226 7.71 -10.33 -9.12
C GLU A 226 9.17 -10.08 -8.71
N MET A 227 9.69 -8.88 -8.96
CA MET A 227 11.05 -8.47 -8.57
C MET A 227 11.19 -8.35 -7.06
N SER A 228 10.27 -7.67 -6.37
CA SER A 228 10.31 -7.47 -4.92
C SER A 228 10.15 -8.77 -4.13
N GLN A 229 9.44 -9.73 -4.69
CA GLN A 229 9.22 -11.07 -4.14
C GLN A 229 10.18 -12.13 -4.73
N ALA A 230 11.39 -11.70 -5.16
CA ALA A 230 12.48 -12.59 -5.61
C ALA A 230 12.05 -13.55 -6.73
N PHE A 231 11.52 -13.02 -7.84
CA PHE A 231 10.97 -13.76 -8.97
C PHE A 231 9.67 -14.53 -8.64
N PHE A 232 8.75 -13.90 -7.89
CA PHE A 232 7.41 -14.47 -7.71
C PHE A 232 6.81 -14.90 -9.08
N PRO A 233 6.13 -16.05 -9.20
CA PRO A 233 5.68 -16.95 -8.12
C PRO A 233 6.64 -18.09 -7.79
N HIS A 234 7.94 -18.01 -8.13
CA HIS A 234 8.86 -19.12 -7.90
C HIS A 234 8.98 -19.49 -6.43
N GLY A 235 8.63 -20.76 -6.13
CA GLY A 235 8.64 -21.28 -4.78
C GLY A 235 7.52 -20.76 -3.89
N ALA A 236 6.59 -19.97 -4.41
CA ALA A 236 5.44 -19.52 -3.67
C ALA A 236 4.38 -20.63 -3.58
N THR A 237 3.88 -20.86 -2.38
CA THR A 237 2.71 -21.72 -2.13
C THR A 237 1.60 -20.95 -1.44
N LEU A 238 1.96 -20.01 -0.57
CA LEU A 238 1.03 -19.17 0.17
C LEU A 238 1.68 -17.81 0.44
N ILE A 239 0.94 -16.76 0.17
CA ILE A 239 1.34 -15.39 0.49
C ILE A 239 0.41 -14.77 1.52
N TRP A 240 0.96 -13.89 2.35
CA TRP A 240 0.22 -13.14 3.35
C TRP A 240 0.69 -11.69 3.46
N THR A 241 -0.20 -10.81 3.93
CA THR A 241 0.14 -9.44 4.36
C THR A 241 -0.83 -8.97 5.45
N PRO A 242 -0.37 -8.21 6.45
CA PRO A 242 -1.26 -7.50 7.36
C PRO A 242 -1.88 -6.24 6.74
N ALA A 243 -1.42 -5.81 5.56
CA ALA A 243 -1.94 -4.62 4.89
C ALA A 243 -3.38 -4.85 4.42
N ASP A 244 -4.26 -3.87 4.67
CA ASP A 244 -5.66 -3.93 4.25
C ASP A 244 -5.77 -3.89 2.71
N TRP A 245 -6.69 -4.69 2.15
CA TRP A 245 -6.92 -4.76 0.70
C TRP A 245 -7.62 -3.52 0.13
N ALA A 246 -8.01 -2.57 0.96
CA ALA A 246 -8.46 -1.26 0.49
C ALA A 246 -7.31 -0.34 0.03
N TRP A 247 -6.07 -0.69 0.34
CA TRP A 247 -4.87 0.02 -0.10
C TRP A 247 -4.21 -0.68 -1.27
N ILE A 248 -3.49 0.12 -2.08
CA ILE A 248 -2.79 -0.39 -3.25
C ILE A 248 -1.86 -1.56 -2.88
N GLY A 249 -1.14 -1.47 -1.76
CA GLY A 249 -0.22 -2.50 -1.29
C GLY A 249 -0.88 -3.84 -0.98
N GLY A 250 -1.99 -3.85 -0.25
CA GLY A 250 -2.72 -5.09 0.04
C GLY A 250 -3.39 -5.70 -1.19
N LEU A 251 -3.95 -4.85 -2.04
CA LEU A 251 -4.73 -5.27 -3.21
C LEU A 251 -3.83 -5.67 -4.40
N PHE A 252 -2.87 -4.80 -4.78
CA PHE A 252 -2.05 -4.97 -5.99
C PHE A 252 -0.62 -5.44 -5.74
N ASP A 253 -0.12 -5.44 -4.48
CA ASP A 253 1.17 -6.08 -4.19
C ASP A 253 0.99 -7.51 -3.68
N VAL A 254 -0.24 -7.90 -3.23
CA VAL A 254 -0.50 -9.24 -2.68
C VAL A 254 -1.69 -9.92 -3.34
N LEU A 255 -2.93 -9.46 -3.14
CA LEU A 255 -4.14 -10.22 -3.49
C LEU A 255 -4.20 -10.55 -4.98
N LEU A 256 -4.30 -9.53 -5.83
CA LEU A 256 -4.55 -9.72 -7.26
C LEU A 256 -3.33 -10.31 -8.01
N PRO A 257 -2.07 -9.92 -7.74
CA PRO A 257 -0.90 -10.58 -8.33
C PRO A 257 -0.79 -12.05 -7.96
N SER A 258 -1.12 -12.42 -6.73
CA SER A 258 -1.09 -13.82 -6.31
C SER A 258 -2.13 -14.64 -7.04
N TRP A 259 -3.34 -14.13 -7.12
CA TRP A 259 -4.40 -14.78 -7.89
C TRP A 259 -4.09 -14.80 -9.40
N HIS A 260 -3.47 -13.75 -9.96
CA HIS A 260 -2.95 -13.79 -11.33
C HIS A 260 -2.05 -15.01 -11.56
N HIS A 261 -1.21 -15.34 -10.61
CA HIS A 261 -0.28 -16.48 -10.69
C HIS A 261 -0.86 -17.80 -10.16
N GLY A 262 -2.11 -17.84 -9.74
CA GLY A 262 -2.74 -19.04 -9.17
C GLY A 262 -2.16 -19.44 -7.82
N ILE A 263 -1.65 -18.48 -7.05
CA ILE A 263 -1.10 -18.68 -5.70
C ILE A 263 -2.15 -18.32 -4.66
N ALA A 264 -2.29 -19.17 -3.63
CA ALA A 264 -3.19 -18.94 -2.52
C ALA A 264 -2.79 -17.71 -1.69
N VAL A 265 -3.80 -16.96 -1.22
CA VAL A 265 -3.62 -15.83 -0.31
C VAL A 265 -4.23 -16.17 1.05
N LEU A 266 -3.52 -15.83 2.13
CA LEU A 266 -4.04 -15.93 3.49
C LEU A 266 -4.67 -14.61 3.90
N ALA A 267 -5.94 -14.64 4.25
CA ALA A 267 -6.69 -13.51 4.78
C ALA A 267 -6.83 -13.65 6.30
N ARG A 268 -6.38 -12.66 7.03
CA ARG A 268 -6.51 -12.57 8.47
C ARG A 268 -6.69 -11.13 8.89
N ARG A 269 -7.83 -10.78 9.47
CA ARG A 269 -8.05 -9.47 10.05
C ARG A 269 -7.35 -9.37 11.40
N PHE A 270 -6.49 -8.38 11.55
CA PHE A 270 -5.97 -7.92 12.83
C PHE A 270 -6.73 -6.64 13.24
N GLU A 271 -7.36 -6.62 14.40
CA GLU A 271 -7.92 -5.37 14.94
C GLU A 271 -6.80 -4.39 15.30
N LYS A 272 -5.73 -4.93 15.88
CA LYS A 272 -4.46 -4.27 16.11
C LYS A 272 -3.37 -5.26 15.74
N PHE A 273 -2.40 -4.84 14.95
CA PHE A 273 -1.29 -5.71 14.56
C PHE A 273 -0.51 -6.15 15.81
N ASP A 274 -0.25 -7.44 15.89
CA ASP A 274 0.52 -8.09 16.94
C ASP A 274 1.63 -8.93 16.33
N GLY A 275 2.89 -8.68 16.73
CA GLY A 275 4.06 -9.33 16.17
C GLY A 275 4.14 -10.83 16.49
N GLU A 276 3.75 -11.25 17.69
CA GLU A 276 3.74 -12.68 18.07
C GLU A 276 2.68 -13.44 17.28
N ALA A 277 1.47 -12.87 17.20
CA ALA A 277 0.38 -13.45 16.43
C ALA A 277 0.73 -13.52 14.92
N ALA A 278 1.53 -12.58 14.40
CA ALA A 278 2.02 -12.63 13.02
C ALA A 278 3.02 -13.78 12.81
N PHE A 279 3.95 -14.01 13.74
CA PHE A 279 4.85 -15.17 13.71
C PHE A 279 4.09 -16.49 13.79
N ASP A 280 3.14 -16.61 14.73
CA ASP A 280 2.28 -17.79 14.87
C ASP A 280 1.51 -18.09 13.58
N LEU A 281 0.90 -17.07 12.98
CA LEU A 281 0.16 -17.18 11.74
C LEU A 281 1.03 -17.72 10.61
N MET A 282 2.21 -17.10 10.41
CA MET A 282 3.13 -17.49 9.34
C MET A 282 3.66 -18.91 9.52
N GLN A 283 3.97 -19.32 10.75
CA GLN A 283 4.40 -20.70 11.03
C GLN A 283 3.27 -21.70 10.81
N ARG A 284 2.09 -21.43 11.39
CA ARG A 284 0.92 -22.33 11.36
C ARG A 284 0.47 -22.64 9.94
N HIS A 285 0.52 -21.65 9.05
CA HIS A 285 0.12 -21.80 7.65
C HIS A 285 1.30 -22.05 6.69
N ALA A 286 2.52 -22.18 7.20
CA ALA A 286 3.72 -22.33 6.37
C ALA A 286 3.81 -21.26 5.26
N VAL A 287 3.58 -19.98 5.61
CA VAL A 287 3.64 -18.84 4.68
C VAL A 287 5.01 -18.77 4.04
N THR A 288 5.05 -18.73 2.71
CA THR A 288 6.30 -18.68 1.95
C THR A 288 6.69 -17.30 1.47
N HIS A 289 5.72 -16.43 1.22
CA HIS A 289 5.94 -15.06 0.74
C HIS A 289 5.11 -14.09 1.57
N THR A 290 5.64 -12.89 1.80
CA THR A 290 4.88 -11.87 2.53
C THR A 290 5.29 -10.46 2.13
N PHE A 291 4.31 -9.55 2.13
CA PHE A 291 4.54 -8.11 2.13
C PHE A 291 4.32 -7.60 3.56
N LEU A 292 5.36 -7.06 4.18
CA LEU A 292 5.32 -6.50 5.52
C LEU A 292 5.74 -5.02 5.48
N PRO A 293 4.84 -4.09 5.75
CA PRO A 293 5.24 -2.69 5.90
C PRO A 293 6.32 -2.51 6.98
N PRO A 294 7.24 -1.54 6.86
CA PRO A 294 8.30 -1.32 7.85
C PRO A 294 7.81 -1.19 9.28
N THR A 295 6.64 -0.58 9.48
CA THR A 295 6.00 -0.49 10.81
C THR A 295 5.68 -1.89 11.38
N ALA A 296 5.16 -2.82 10.58
CA ALA A 296 4.90 -4.20 11.02
C ALA A 296 6.21 -4.92 11.36
N LEU A 297 7.25 -4.77 10.53
CA LEU A 297 8.58 -5.32 10.78
C LEU A 297 9.19 -4.80 12.10
N LYS A 298 9.05 -3.50 12.40
CA LYS A 298 9.50 -2.91 13.66
C LYS A 298 8.77 -3.53 14.87
N MET A 299 7.47 -3.77 14.76
CA MET A 299 6.69 -4.44 15.82
C MET A 299 7.10 -5.91 15.99
N MET A 300 7.32 -6.64 14.89
CA MET A 300 7.82 -8.01 14.94
C MET A 300 9.23 -8.10 15.52
N ARG A 301 10.09 -7.11 15.25
CA ARG A 301 11.45 -7.04 15.82
C ARG A 301 11.45 -6.89 17.34
N ALA A 302 10.43 -6.25 17.89
CA ALA A 302 10.29 -6.07 19.34
C ALA A 302 9.82 -7.34 20.08
N VAL A 303 9.49 -8.41 19.34
CA VAL A 303 9.07 -9.68 19.94
C VAL A 303 10.28 -10.38 20.57
N GLU A 304 10.12 -10.84 21.81
CA GLU A 304 11.15 -11.59 22.51
C GLU A 304 11.32 -13.01 21.97
N ARG A 305 12.55 -13.45 21.80
CA ARG A 305 12.92 -14.80 21.36
C ARG A 305 12.18 -15.23 20.09
N PRO A 306 12.31 -14.47 18.98
CA PRO A 306 11.61 -14.79 17.73
C PRO A 306 12.09 -16.10 17.08
N GLU A 307 13.24 -16.64 17.50
CA GLU A 307 13.79 -17.93 17.06
C GLU A 307 12.95 -19.14 17.49
N ARG A 308 11.97 -18.97 18.35
CA ARG A 308 11.03 -20.04 18.74
C ARG A 308 10.08 -20.46 17.62
N TRP A 309 9.90 -19.60 16.60
CA TRP A 309 9.08 -19.92 15.43
C TRP A 309 9.93 -20.42 14.27
N GLN A 310 9.47 -21.50 13.65
CA GLN A 310 10.08 -22.06 12.45
C GLN A 310 9.32 -21.57 11.21
N LEU A 311 9.85 -20.55 10.54
CA LEU A 311 9.21 -19.95 9.39
C LEU A 311 9.61 -20.67 8.09
N SER A 312 8.68 -20.69 7.12
CA SER A 312 8.89 -21.25 5.77
C SER A 312 9.13 -20.15 4.73
N LEU A 313 9.48 -18.94 5.16
CA LEU A 313 9.64 -17.78 4.28
C LEU A 313 10.73 -18.00 3.24
N ARG A 314 10.45 -17.60 2.01
CA ARG A 314 11.37 -17.59 0.87
C ARG A 314 11.63 -16.18 0.35
N ALA A 315 10.63 -15.30 0.46
CA ALA A 315 10.80 -13.89 0.16
C ALA A 315 9.95 -13.02 1.09
N VAL A 316 10.49 -11.85 1.42
CA VAL A 316 9.80 -10.79 2.14
C VAL A 316 10.01 -9.49 1.37
N ALA A 317 8.93 -8.87 0.95
CA ALA A 317 8.94 -7.53 0.38
C ALA A 317 8.51 -6.50 1.43
N SER A 318 9.07 -5.29 1.38
CA SER A 318 8.69 -4.19 2.26
C SER A 318 8.67 -2.87 1.49
N GLY A 319 7.71 -2.01 1.78
CA GLY A 319 7.57 -0.71 1.11
C GLY A 319 6.54 0.19 1.80
N GLY A 320 6.42 1.41 1.26
CA GLY A 320 5.54 2.44 1.80
C GLY A 320 6.20 3.39 2.81
N GLU A 321 7.34 2.99 3.39
CA GLU A 321 8.24 3.77 4.25
C GLU A 321 9.67 3.28 4.01
N SER A 322 10.69 4.05 4.40
CA SER A 322 12.09 3.58 4.34
C SER A 322 12.33 2.39 5.27
N LEU A 323 13.02 1.39 4.77
CA LEU A 323 13.24 0.13 5.49
C LEU A 323 14.38 0.25 6.54
N GLY A 324 15.48 0.89 6.18
CA GLY A 324 16.67 1.00 7.02
C GLY A 324 17.54 -0.27 7.08
N ALA A 325 18.85 -0.10 7.30
CA ALA A 325 19.83 -1.19 7.35
C ALA A 325 19.50 -2.22 8.43
N GLU A 326 19.06 -1.76 9.57
CA GLU A 326 18.84 -2.59 10.75
C GLU A 326 17.72 -3.64 10.53
N LEU A 327 16.66 -3.28 9.80
CA LEU A 327 15.58 -4.23 9.48
C LEU A 327 16.02 -5.25 8.43
N ILE A 328 16.89 -4.88 7.49
CA ILE A 328 17.46 -5.82 6.51
C ILE A 328 18.30 -6.87 7.23
N ASP A 329 19.19 -6.44 8.14
CA ASP A 329 20.05 -7.34 8.91
C ASP A 329 19.25 -8.22 9.88
N TRP A 330 18.21 -7.65 10.49
CA TRP A 330 17.28 -8.41 11.33
C TRP A 330 16.54 -9.48 10.51
N GLY A 331 16.07 -9.14 9.32
CA GLY A 331 15.40 -10.07 8.40
C GLY A 331 16.28 -11.28 8.09
N ARG A 332 17.56 -11.05 7.78
CA ARG A 332 18.53 -12.14 7.52
C ARG A 332 18.70 -13.06 8.73
N ARG A 333 18.81 -12.49 9.92
CA ARG A 333 19.05 -13.27 11.15
C ARG A 333 17.82 -13.98 11.68
N VAL A 334 16.65 -13.36 11.61
CA VAL A 334 15.42 -13.83 12.27
C VAL A 334 14.44 -14.45 11.28
N LEU A 335 14.22 -13.81 10.15
CA LEU A 335 13.29 -14.33 9.13
C LEU A 335 13.96 -15.32 8.17
N GLY A 336 15.30 -15.39 8.18
CA GLY A 336 16.10 -16.27 7.30
C GLY A 336 16.16 -15.83 5.85
N VAL A 337 15.69 -14.61 5.54
CA VAL A 337 15.65 -14.05 4.19
C VAL A 337 16.11 -12.59 4.17
N THR A 338 16.66 -12.15 3.04
CA THR A 338 16.92 -10.73 2.82
C THR A 338 15.62 -10.04 2.44
N ILE A 339 15.24 -8.99 3.16
CA ILE A 339 14.03 -8.21 2.86
C ILE A 339 14.32 -7.35 1.64
N ASN A 340 13.49 -7.45 0.60
CA ASN A 340 13.55 -6.59 -0.58
C ASN A 340 12.72 -5.34 -0.35
N GLU A 341 13.35 -4.17 -0.37
CA GLU A 341 12.65 -2.88 -0.34
C GLU A 341 12.09 -2.58 -1.72
N PHE A 342 10.88 -2.02 -1.76
CA PHE A 342 10.30 -1.50 -2.99
C PHE A 342 9.67 -0.13 -2.78
N TYR A 343 9.49 0.60 -3.87
CA TYR A 343 8.91 1.93 -3.86
C TYR A 343 7.90 2.10 -4.99
N GLY A 344 6.87 2.80 -4.65
CA GLY A 344 5.85 3.28 -5.55
C GLY A 344 4.83 4.13 -4.80
N GLN A 345 3.84 4.57 -5.51
CA GLN A 345 2.70 5.29 -4.94
C GLN A 345 1.43 4.89 -5.69
N THR A 346 0.27 5.29 -5.18
CA THR A 346 -1.00 4.89 -5.79
C THR A 346 -1.06 5.25 -7.28
N GLU A 347 -0.43 6.33 -7.71
CA GLU A 347 -0.46 6.83 -9.09
C GLU A 347 0.40 6.04 -10.08
N CYS A 348 1.42 5.32 -9.61
CA CYS A 348 2.35 4.57 -10.47
C CYS A 348 2.74 3.19 -9.94
N ASN A 349 2.16 2.77 -8.81
CA ASN A 349 2.40 1.47 -8.17
C ASN A 349 3.89 1.16 -7.93
N VAL A 350 4.33 -0.11 -7.96
CA VAL A 350 5.72 -0.49 -7.69
C VAL A 350 6.57 -0.31 -8.93
N VAL A 351 7.40 0.72 -8.95
CA VAL A 351 8.29 1.05 -10.08
C VAL A 351 9.78 0.92 -9.75
N LEU A 352 10.15 0.86 -8.46
CA LEU A 352 11.52 0.59 -8.00
C LEU A 352 11.50 -0.57 -7.03
N SER A 353 12.51 -1.42 -7.08
CA SER A 353 12.64 -2.53 -6.14
C SER A 353 14.09 -2.99 -5.98
N SER A 354 14.39 -3.52 -4.80
CA SER A 354 15.47 -4.46 -4.58
C SER A 354 15.07 -5.87 -5.04
N CYS A 355 16.07 -6.69 -5.36
CA CYS A 355 15.89 -8.10 -5.66
C CYS A 355 17.12 -8.87 -5.21
N SER A 356 17.06 -9.48 -4.04
CA SER A 356 18.20 -10.15 -3.39
C SER A 356 18.76 -11.36 -4.17
N THR A 357 18.03 -11.85 -5.16
CA THR A 357 18.47 -12.91 -6.07
C THR A 357 19.26 -12.39 -7.27
N LEU A 358 19.19 -11.09 -7.57
CA LEU A 358 19.90 -10.47 -8.70
C LEU A 358 21.09 -9.62 -8.27
N PHE A 359 20.97 -8.94 -7.14
CA PHE A 359 22.00 -8.07 -6.59
C PHE A 359 21.82 -7.90 -5.08
N GLU A 360 22.90 -7.61 -4.40
CA GLU A 360 22.85 -7.34 -2.96
C GLU A 360 22.09 -6.04 -2.68
N PRO A 361 21.00 -6.06 -1.89
CA PRO A 361 20.31 -4.85 -1.47
C PRO A 361 21.23 -3.94 -0.66
N ARG A 362 21.27 -2.66 -1.02
CA ARG A 362 22.10 -1.64 -0.37
C ARG A 362 21.29 -0.91 0.70
N ALA A 363 21.82 -0.85 1.90
CA ALA A 363 21.19 -0.11 3.00
C ALA A 363 20.98 1.37 2.63
N GLY A 364 19.76 1.87 2.85
CA GLY A 364 19.38 3.24 2.49
C GLY A 364 19.08 3.46 1.01
N PHE A 365 19.15 2.41 0.18
CA PHE A 365 18.70 2.44 -1.21
C PHE A 365 17.47 1.56 -1.40
N ILE A 366 16.48 2.05 -2.13
CA ILE A 366 15.31 1.28 -2.51
C ILE A 366 15.70 0.09 -3.42
N GLY A 367 16.57 0.36 -4.38
CA GLY A 367 16.96 -0.59 -5.41
C GLY A 367 17.03 0.08 -6.78
N LYS A 368 16.59 -0.66 -7.82
CA LYS A 368 16.61 -0.24 -9.22
C LYS A 368 15.21 -0.24 -9.81
N ALA A 369 15.06 0.37 -11.00
CA ALA A 369 13.79 0.35 -11.71
C ALA A 369 13.32 -1.09 -11.97
N ALA A 370 12.05 -1.38 -11.73
CA ALA A 370 11.49 -2.67 -12.13
C ALA A 370 11.45 -2.76 -13.66
N PRO A 371 11.65 -3.95 -14.26
CA PRO A 371 11.70 -4.10 -15.70
C PRO A 371 10.46 -3.56 -16.41
N GLY A 372 10.66 -2.83 -17.49
CA GLY A 372 9.59 -2.18 -18.25
C GLY A 372 9.24 -0.77 -17.79
N HIS A 373 9.61 -0.38 -16.58
CA HIS A 373 9.42 0.98 -16.06
C HIS A 373 10.65 1.84 -16.30
N ARG A 374 10.44 3.11 -16.63
CA ARG A 374 11.50 4.09 -16.79
C ARG A 374 11.40 5.12 -15.68
N VAL A 375 12.31 5.00 -14.72
CA VAL A 375 12.40 5.91 -13.57
C VAL A 375 13.67 6.74 -13.70
N ALA A 376 13.60 8.02 -13.37
CA ALA A 376 14.75 8.93 -13.36
C ALA A 376 14.62 9.91 -12.18
N ILE A 377 15.74 10.50 -11.82
CA ILE A 377 15.78 11.69 -10.97
C ILE A 377 15.75 12.90 -11.87
N VAL A 378 14.76 13.79 -11.67
CA VAL A 378 14.57 14.99 -12.51
C VAL A 378 14.55 16.27 -11.67
N ASP A 379 14.88 17.39 -12.28
CA ASP A 379 14.68 18.71 -11.68
C ASP A 379 13.20 19.16 -11.74
N ASP A 380 12.91 20.35 -11.26
CA ASP A 380 11.56 20.92 -11.23
C ASP A 380 10.98 21.20 -12.64
N ALA A 381 11.84 21.26 -13.66
CA ALA A 381 11.45 21.40 -15.06
C ALA A 381 11.20 20.05 -15.76
N GLY A 382 11.52 18.92 -15.09
CA GLY A 382 11.43 17.57 -15.66
C GLY A 382 12.66 17.15 -16.46
N THR A 383 13.82 17.81 -16.25
CA THR A 383 15.08 17.45 -16.90
C THR A 383 15.81 16.38 -16.07
N PRO A 384 16.18 15.21 -16.66
CA PRO A 384 16.95 14.19 -15.95
C PRO A 384 18.28 14.71 -15.41
N GLN A 385 18.59 14.37 -14.18
CA GLN A 385 19.78 14.79 -13.46
C GLN A 385 20.90 13.74 -13.58
N PRO A 386 22.17 14.15 -13.57
CA PRO A 386 23.28 13.22 -13.53
C PRO A 386 23.33 12.46 -12.17
N ALA A 387 23.96 11.26 -12.19
CA ALA A 387 24.16 10.46 -11.00
C ALA A 387 24.80 11.28 -9.86
N GLY A 388 24.31 11.06 -8.64
CA GLY A 388 24.72 11.77 -7.43
C GLY A 388 24.00 13.13 -7.19
N THR A 389 23.19 13.61 -8.14
CA THR A 389 22.45 14.86 -7.99
C THR A 389 21.05 14.60 -7.44
N PRO A 390 20.63 15.26 -6.33
CA PRO A 390 19.28 15.16 -5.84
C PRO A 390 18.24 15.78 -6.77
N GLY A 391 17.05 15.17 -6.86
CA GLY A 391 15.92 15.71 -7.61
C GLY A 391 14.65 14.90 -7.33
N ASN A 392 13.58 15.18 -8.05
CA ASN A 392 12.32 14.45 -7.94
C ASN A 392 12.46 13.06 -8.56
N ILE A 393 12.02 12.01 -7.85
CA ILE A 393 11.81 10.69 -8.45
C ILE A 393 10.66 10.83 -9.45
N ALA A 394 10.87 10.47 -10.70
CA ALA A 394 9.89 10.62 -11.76
C ALA A 394 9.76 9.34 -12.58
N VAL A 395 8.54 9.06 -13.04
CA VAL A 395 8.21 7.90 -13.88
C VAL A 395 7.80 8.38 -15.26
N ARG A 396 8.43 7.84 -16.32
CA ARG A 396 8.15 8.25 -17.69
C ARG A 396 6.80 7.76 -18.15
N SER A 397 5.99 8.65 -18.70
CA SER A 397 4.71 8.38 -19.32
C SER A 397 4.88 8.17 -20.85
N PRO A 398 4.08 7.30 -21.50
CA PRO A 398 3.13 6.37 -20.88
C PRO A 398 3.83 5.19 -20.19
N ASP A 399 3.20 4.69 -19.12
CA ASP A 399 3.65 3.49 -18.43
C ASP A 399 2.43 2.60 -18.14
N GLN A 400 2.64 1.27 -18.21
CA GLN A 400 1.55 0.31 -18.11
C GLN A 400 0.90 0.25 -16.72
N VAL A 401 1.68 0.55 -15.69
CA VAL A 401 1.19 0.57 -14.31
C VAL A 401 0.57 1.90 -13.91
N MET A 402 0.83 2.96 -14.70
CA MET A 402 0.43 4.31 -14.37
C MET A 402 -1.10 4.49 -14.38
N PHE A 403 -1.61 5.25 -13.44
CA PHE A 403 -3.01 5.64 -13.35
C PHE A 403 -3.49 6.36 -14.64
N ILE A 404 -4.79 6.35 -14.88
CA ILE A 404 -5.39 7.14 -15.98
C ILE A 404 -5.38 8.64 -15.63
N GLY A 405 -5.62 8.94 -14.35
CA GLY A 405 -5.70 10.28 -13.80
C GLY A 405 -6.47 10.30 -12.49
N TYR A 406 -6.63 11.48 -11.92
CA TYR A 406 -7.49 11.64 -10.74
C TYR A 406 -8.96 11.78 -11.16
N TRP A 407 -9.82 10.96 -10.56
CA TRP A 407 -11.26 10.96 -10.80
C TRP A 407 -11.87 12.34 -10.59
N ASN A 408 -12.56 12.84 -11.62
CA ASN A 408 -13.18 14.19 -11.64
C ASN A 408 -12.21 15.35 -11.28
N ASN A 409 -10.90 15.22 -11.56
CA ASN A 409 -9.91 16.23 -11.21
C ASN A 409 -8.77 16.31 -12.24
N GLU A 410 -9.10 16.85 -13.43
CA GLU A 410 -8.15 17.01 -14.53
C GLU A 410 -7.00 17.96 -14.19
N THR A 411 -7.27 19.02 -13.41
CA THR A 411 -6.24 19.96 -13.00
C THR A 411 -5.17 19.28 -12.17
N ALA A 412 -5.57 18.53 -11.12
CA ALA A 412 -4.62 17.77 -10.31
C ALA A 412 -3.89 16.70 -11.13
N THR A 413 -4.54 16.12 -12.14
CA THR A 413 -3.89 15.16 -13.05
C THR A 413 -2.79 15.86 -13.87
N ARG A 414 -3.08 16.99 -14.51
CA ARG A 414 -2.06 17.75 -15.27
C ARG A 414 -0.90 18.19 -14.39
N ASP A 415 -1.19 18.65 -13.18
CA ASP A 415 -0.18 19.14 -12.23
C ASP A 415 0.80 18.05 -11.78
N LYS A 416 0.44 16.77 -11.95
CA LYS A 416 1.32 15.62 -11.67
C LYS A 416 2.42 15.45 -12.71
N PHE A 417 2.32 16.09 -13.86
CA PHE A 417 3.26 15.87 -14.97
C PHE A 417 4.16 17.10 -15.25
N ARG A 418 5.39 16.82 -15.64
CA ARG A 418 6.33 17.77 -16.24
C ARG A 418 6.82 17.15 -17.55
N GLY A 419 6.29 17.63 -18.67
CA GLY A 419 6.52 16.99 -19.97
C GLY A 419 6.05 15.54 -19.96
N GLU A 420 6.96 14.61 -20.24
CA GLU A 420 6.69 13.17 -20.26
C GLU A 420 6.84 12.50 -18.88
N TRP A 421 7.17 13.23 -17.82
CA TRP A 421 7.45 12.70 -16.51
C TRP A 421 6.28 12.90 -15.53
N LEU A 422 5.80 11.80 -14.95
CA LEU A 422 4.97 11.84 -13.76
C LEU A 422 5.87 12.14 -12.56
N ILE A 423 5.64 13.26 -11.92
CA ILE A 423 6.39 13.70 -10.74
C ILE A 423 5.76 13.08 -9.49
N THR A 424 6.54 12.29 -8.77
CA THR A 424 6.01 11.60 -7.58
C THR A 424 5.80 12.55 -6.40
N GLY A 425 6.60 13.64 -6.33
CA GLY A 425 6.70 14.52 -5.17
C GLY A 425 7.59 13.93 -4.06
N ASP A 426 8.32 12.89 -4.40
CA ASP A 426 9.33 12.28 -3.54
C ASP A 426 10.71 12.58 -4.12
N MET A 427 11.64 13.03 -3.27
CA MET A 427 13.02 13.35 -3.65
C MET A 427 13.91 12.13 -3.56
N GLY A 428 14.79 11.97 -4.52
CA GLY A 428 15.74 10.86 -4.57
C GLY A 428 17.09 11.26 -5.13
N VAL A 429 18.02 10.31 -5.07
CA VAL A 429 19.34 10.38 -5.71
C VAL A 429 19.63 9.03 -6.35
N GLU A 430 20.03 9.04 -7.62
CA GLU A 430 20.51 7.85 -8.31
C GLU A 430 22.06 7.80 -8.22
N ASP A 431 22.62 6.64 -7.89
CA ASP A 431 24.08 6.46 -7.91
C ASP A 431 24.59 6.03 -9.29
N ALA A 432 25.92 5.91 -9.44
CA ALA A 432 26.56 5.54 -10.70
C ALA A 432 26.22 4.10 -11.17
N ASP A 433 25.72 3.24 -10.28
CA ASP A 433 25.32 1.88 -10.57
C ASP A 433 23.79 1.76 -10.86
N GLY A 434 23.05 2.88 -10.84
CA GLY A 434 21.61 2.95 -11.09
C GLY A 434 20.75 2.56 -9.89
N PHE A 435 21.30 2.58 -8.66
CA PHE A 435 20.50 2.45 -7.46
C PHE A 435 19.91 3.79 -7.05
N ILE A 436 18.62 3.80 -6.71
CA ILE A 436 17.92 5.01 -6.26
C ILE A 436 17.74 4.96 -4.75
N ARG A 437 18.16 6.04 -4.09
CA ARG A 437 17.95 6.30 -2.67
C ARG A 437 16.83 7.31 -2.48
N PHE A 438 15.91 7.03 -1.57
CA PHE A 438 14.92 8.00 -1.12
C PHE A 438 15.56 9.02 -0.18
N VAL A 439 15.28 10.31 -0.41
CA VAL A 439 15.78 11.42 0.42
C VAL A 439 14.69 11.94 1.34
N GLY A 440 13.47 12.05 0.84
CA GLY A 440 12.32 12.55 1.58
C GLY A 440 11.21 12.99 0.62
N ARG A 441 10.08 13.36 1.18
CA ARG A 441 9.06 14.05 0.38
C ARG A 441 9.50 15.47 0.11
N ASP A 442 9.16 16.02 -1.04
CA ASP A 442 9.51 17.40 -1.39
C ASP A 442 8.95 18.41 -0.37
N ASP A 443 7.73 18.16 0.16
CA ASP A 443 7.09 18.93 1.19
C ASP A 443 7.62 18.69 2.63
N ASP A 444 8.44 17.64 2.83
CA ASP A 444 9.08 17.30 4.11
C ASP A 444 10.60 17.56 4.10
N VAL A 445 11.20 17.86 2.95
CA VAL A 445 12.63 18.20 2.85
C VAL A 445 12.91 19.49 3.58
N ILE A 446 13.85 19.44 4.53
CA ILE A 446 14.22 20.58 5.38
C ILE A 446 15.25 21.44 4.65
N THR A 447 14.92 22.70 4.43
CA THR A 447 15.84 23.66 3.82
C THR A 447 16.60 24.42 4.91
N SER A 448 17.83 23.97 5.23
CA SER A 448 18.64 24.54 6.30
C SER A 448 19.97 25.09 5.76
N ALA A 449 20.18 26.38 5.90
CA ALA A 449 21.42 27.06 5.49
C ALA A 449 21.87 26.71 4.04
N GLY A 450 20.91 26.59 3.10
CA GLY A 450 21.16 26.24 1.71
C GLY A 450 21.28 24.73 1.42
N TYR A 451 21.24 23.87 2.44
CA TYR A 451 21.18 22.42 2.26
C TYR A 451 19.74 21.94 2.20
N ARG A 452 19.48 20.95 1.32
CA ARG A 452 18.22 20.20 1.29
C ARG A 452 18.44 18.88 2.04
N ILE A 453 17.85 18.77 3.22
CA ILE A 453 18.08 17.69 4.18
C ILE A 453 16.83 16.83 4.25
N GLY A 454 16.97 15.55 3.89
CA GLY A 454 15.89 14.58 4.03
C GLY A 454 15.72 14.13 5.48
N PRO A 455 14.48 14.03 5.99
CA PRO A 455 14.24 13.56 7.36
C PRO A 455 14.60 12.08 7.56
N ALA A 456 14.37 11.23 6.56
CA ALA A 456 14.49 9.78 6.68
C ALA A 456 15.89 9.28 7.09
N PRO A 457 17.01 9.76 6.51
CA PRO A 457 18.35 9.35 6.96
C PRO A 457 18.64 9.68 8.42
N ILE A 458 18.09 10.81 8.92
CA ILE A 458 18.26 11.25 10.30
C ILE A 458 17.42 10.39 11.24
N GLU A 459 16.17 10.09 10.86
CA GLU A 459 15.28 9.19 11.59
C GLU A 459 15.90 7.80 11.73
N ASP A 460 16.43 7.25 10.64
CA ASP A 460 17.12 5.95 10.62
C ASP A 460 18.39 5.96 11.49
N CYS A 461 19.13 7.06 11.51
CA CYS A 461 20.28 7.22 12.36
C CYS A 461 19.89 7.24 13.85
N LEU A 462 18.88 8.01 14.20
CA LEU A 462 18.35 8.09 15.55
C LEU A 462 17.82 6.74 16.05
N LEU A 463 17.14 5.97 15.21
CA LEU A 463 16.61 4.65 15.55
C LEU A 463 17.68 3.61 15.87
N ARG A 464 18.93 3.81 15.44
CA ARG A 464 20.07 2.95 15.80
C ARG A 464 20.59 3.19 17.21
N HIS A 465 20.18 4.30 17.86
CA HIS A 465 20.58 4.58 19.22
C HIS A 465 19.70 3.79 20.21
N PRO A 466 20.30 3.10 21.23
CA PRO A 466 19.56 2.22 22.14
C PRO A 466 18.41 2.90 22.90
N ALA A 467 18.51 4.20 23.15
CA ALA A 467 17.48 4.96 23.84
C ALA A 467 16.24 5.25 22.98
N VAL A 468 16.31 5.10 21.64
CA VAL A 468 15.27 5.58 20.72
C VAL A 468 14.36 4.43 20.29
N ARG A 469 13.07 4.54 20.59
CA ARG A 469 12.01 3.63 20.13
C ARG A 469 11.43 4.07 18.79
N MET A 470 11.15 5.39 18.67
CA MET A 470 10.65 6.01 17.44
C MET A 470 11.22 7.41 17.30
N ALA A 471 11.41 7.85 16.06
CA ALA A 471 11.83 9.21 15.75
C ALA A 471 11.05 9.75 14.55
N ALA A 472 10.79 11.05 14.57
CA ALA A 472 10.27 11.83 13.46
C ALA A 472 11.05 13.14 13.37
N VAL A 473 11.43 13.53 12.14
CA VAL A 473 12.23 14.71 11.89
C VAL A 473 11.49 15.67 10.98
N VAL A 474 11.48 16.96 11.34
CA VAL A 474 10.84 18.05 10.58
C VAL A 474 11.70 19.29 10.56
N GLY A 475 11.46 20.18 9.61
CA GLY A 475 11.97 21.54 9.63
C GLY A 475 11.19 22.41 10.60
N ALA A 476 11.89 23.14 11.48
CA ALA A 476 11.31 24.23 12.26
C ALA A 476 11.81 25.56 11.71
N PRO A 477 10.95 26.58 11.55
CA PRO A 477 11.36 27.90 11.05
C PRO A 477 12.50 28.49 11.87
N ASP A 478 13.51 29.05 11.18
CA ASP A 478 14.68 29.70 11.80
C ASP A 478 15.07 30.97 11.03
N ALA A 479 15.32 32.05 11.76
CA ALA A 479 15.58 33.37 11.17
C ALA A 479 16.90 33.44 10.38
N GLN A 480 17.89 32.59 10.68
CA GLN A 480 19.22 32.61 10.05
C GLN A 480 19.38 31.49 9.01
N ARG A 481 18.68 30.38 9.19
CA ARG A 481 18.88 29.16 8.40
C ARG A 481 17.72 28.79 7.51
N THR A 482 16.68 29.58 7.48
CA THR A 482 15.36 29.27 6.92
C THR A 482 14.63 28.23 7.77
N GLU A 483 15.24 27.08 8.00
CA GLU A 483 14.76 26.03 8.92
C GLU A 483 15.93 25.41 9.67
N ILE A 484 15.62 24.87 10.84
CA ILE A 484 16.53 23.97 11.57
C ILE A 484 15.94 22.56 11.63
N VAL A 485 16.83 21.58 11.55
CA VAL A 485 16.47 20.17 11.77
C VAL A 485 15.99 19.99 13.20
N THR A 486 14.76 19.53 13.36
CA THR A 486 14.10 19.29 14.65
C THR A 486 13.61 17.87 14.74
N ALA A 487 14.03 17.12 15.76
CA ALA A 487 13.62 15.74 15.98
C ALA A 487 12.61 15.61 17.11
N PHE A 488 11.57 14.80 16.88
CA PHE A 488 10.65 14.32 17.92
C PHE A 488 10.98 12.86 18.19
N VAL A 489 11.30 12.54 19.44
CA VAL A 489 11.84 11.23 19.82
C VAL A 489 10.98 10.59 20.90
N VAL A 490 10.57 9.36 20.66
CA VAL A 490 9.95 8.48 21.66
C VAL A 490 11.02 7.57 22.22
N LEU A 491 11.22 7.58 23.51
CA LEU A 491 12.24 6.79 24.18
C LEU A 491 11.78 5.35 24.47
N ASN A 492 12.73 4.45 24.57
CA ASN A 492 12.55 3.15 25.19
C ASN A 492 12.33 3.32 26.70
N HIS A 493 11.59 2.41 27.32
CA HIS A 493 11.13 2.52 28.72
C HIS A 493 12.26 2.60 29.75
N GLU A 494 13.45 2.15 29.40
CA GLU A 494 14.63 2.16 30.28
C GLU A 494 15.35 3.51 30.34
N PHE A 495 14.97 4.47 29.48
CA PHE A 495 15.65 5.74 29.34
C PHE A 495 14.76 6.91 29.75
N ALA A 496 15.38 7.87 30.44
CA ALA A 496 14.71 9.10 30.87
C ALA A 496 15.11 10.31 30.02
N ALA A 497 14.13 11.14 29.71
CA ALA A 497 14.34 12.39 28.98
C ALA A 497 15.18 13.37 29.81
N ASN A 498 16.35 13.75 29.28
CA ASN A 498 17.22 14.76 29.91
C ASN A 498 18.13 15.43 28.87
N ASP A 499 18.79 16.53 29.26
CA ASP A 499 19.65 17.29 28.35
C ASP A 499 20.96 16.56 27.97
N THR A 500 21.40 15.60 28.76
CA THR A 500 22.58 14.79 28.46
C THR A 500 22.25 13.88 27.29
N LEU A 501 21.14 13.18 27.35
CA LEU A 501 20.67 12.32 26.25
C LEU A 501 20.38 13.12 24.97
N LYS A 502 19.85 14.36 25.06
CA LYS A 502 19.71 15.23 23.87
C LYS A 502 21.04 15.45 23.18
N ARG A 503 22.08 15.83 23.94
CA ARG A 503 23.42 16.05 23.38
C ARG A 503 24.02 14.78 22.81
N GLU A 504 23.82 13.66 23.47
CA GLU A 504 24.27 12.34 23.00
C GLU A 504 23.64 12.00 21.64
N LEU A 505 22.32 12.15 21.49
CA LEU A 505 21.60 11.93 20.25
C LEU A 505 22.05 12.92 19.14
N GLN A 506 22.27 14.18 19.46
CA GLN A 506 22.79 15.17 18.52
C GLN A 506 24.19 14.80 18.02
N GLU A 507 25.10 14.41 18.93
CA GLU A 507 26.45 14.01 18.57
C GLU A 507 26.47 12.67 17.84
N HIS A 508 25.57 11.73 18.17
CA HIS A 508 25.39 10.49 17.45
C HIS A 508 25.05 10.75 15.97
N VAL A 509 24.04 11.57 15.68
CA VAL A 509 23.70 11.92 14.29
C VAL A 509 24.82 12.67 13.59
N LYS A 510 25.43 13.64 14.24
CA LYS A 510 26.52 14.46 13.68
C LYS A 510 27.76 13.63 13.31
N THR A 511 28.05 12.60 14.11
CA THR A 511 29.20 11.70 13.88
C THR A 511 28.90 10.65 12.82
N GLN A 512 27.67 10.12 12.79
CA GLN A 512 27.26 9.04 11.88
C GLN A 512 26.84 9.52 10.49
N LEU A 513 26.33 10.74 10.36
CA LEU A 513 25.91 11.34 9.09
C LEU A 513 26.80 12.55 8.77
N ALA A 514 26.28 13.77 8.87
CA ALA A 514 27.04 14.97 8.57
C ALA A 514 26.70 16.12 9.54
N ALA A 515 27.66 17.06 9.67
CA ALA A 515 27.52 18.19 10.60
C ALA A 515 26.35 19.16 10.25
N HIS A 516 25.78 19.12 9.06
CA HIS A 516 24.62 19.89 8.68
C HIS A 516 23.29 19.17 8.90
N GLU A 517 23.31 17.84 9.10
CA GLU A 517 22.13 16.98 9.25
C GLU A 517 21.70 16.75 10.70
N TYR A 518 22.56 17.03 11.70
CA TYR A 518 22.20 16.75 13.09
C TYR A 518 21.03 17.63 13.57
N PRO A 519 20.08 17.08 14.35
CA PRO A 519 18.96 17.84 14.87
C PRO A 519 19.43 18.89 15.88
N ARG A 520 19.11 20.16 15.59
CA ARG A 520 19.44 21.28 16.47
C ARG A 520 18.49 21.39 17.65
N ALA A 521 17.28 20.87 17.49
CA ALA A 521 16.31 20.71 18.56
C ALA A 521 15.84 19.26 18.64
N ILE A 522 15.69 18.74 19.88
CA ILE A 522 15.11 17.42 20.16
C ILE A 522 14.02 17.59 21.19
N HIS A 523 12.81 17.10 20.83
CA HIS A 523 11.66 17.03 21.72
C HIS A 523 11.37 15.57 22.06
N PHE A 524 11.42 15.22 23.34
CA PHE A 524 10.96 13.92 23.80
C PHE A 524 9.44 13.94 23.93
N VAL A 525 8.77 12.97 23.33
CA VAL A 525 7.31 12.83 23.29
C VAL A 525 6.90 11.41 23.67
N GLU A 526 5.71 11.25 24.22
CA GLU A 526 5.18 9.93 24.59
C GLU A 526 4.78 9.12 23.35
N GLN A 527 4.25 9.81 22.33
CA GLN A 527 3.82 9.21 21.06
C GLN A 527 3.94 10.20 19.91
N LEU A 528 4.12 9.67 18.70
CA LEU A 528 4.09 10.46 17.47
C LEU A 528 2.67 10.47 16.87
N PRO A 529 2.21 11.58 16.25
CA PRO A 529 0.96 11.59 15.51
C PRO A 529 1.06 10.70 14.27
N MET A 530 0.11 9.77 14.13
CA MET A 530 0.10 8.79 13.05
C MET A 530 -1.23 8.77 12.31
N THR A 531 -1.18 8.43 11.02
CA THR A 531 -2.37 8.08 10.24
C THR A 531 -2.93 6.73 10.71
N ALA A 532 -4.15 6.41 10.27
CA ALA A 532 -4.74 5.09 10.50
C ALA A 532 -3.91 3.93 9.91
N THR A 533 -3.01 4.21 8.96
CA THR A 533 -2.08 3.26 8.34
C THR A 533 -0.71 3.20 9.02
N GLY A 534 -0.51 3.91 10.14
CA GLY A 534 0.75 3.93 10.88
C GLY A 534 1.81 4.90 10.35
N LYS A 535 1.51 5.74 9.35
CA LYS A 535 2.45 6.74 8.84
C LYS A 535 2.48 7.98 9.72
N ILE A 536 3.65 8.52 9.97
CA ILE A 536 3.86 9.74 10.77
C ILE A 536 3.24 10.95 10.05
N ILE A 537 2.43 11.73 10.77
CA ILE A 537 1.82 12.97 10.29
C ILE A 537 2.76 14.14 10.61
N ARG A 538 3.80 14.36 9.78
CA ARG A 538 4.82 15.40 10.00
C ARG A 538 4.23 16.81 10.05
N ARG A 539 3.16 17.07 9.32
CA ARG A 539 2.45 18.34 9.37
C ARG A 539 1.97 18.67 10.80
N ALA A 540 1.39 17.70 11.51
CA ALA A 540 0.95 17.93 12.90
C ALA A 540 2.12 18.26 13.83
N LEU A 541 3.32 17.71 13.57
CA LEU A 541 4.53 18.05 14.31
C LEU A 541 5.01 19.47 13.99
N ARG A 542 5.01 19.87 12.71
CA ARG A 542 5.34 21.26 12.30
C ARG A 542 4.36 22.27 12.90
N ASP A 543 3.06 21.97 12.83
CA ASP A 543 2.02 22.85 13.39
C ASP A 543 2.20 23.02 14.91
N SER A 544 2.63 21.99 15.64
CA SER A 544 2.91 22.06 17.09
C SER A 544 4.07 23.00 17.43
N LEU A 545 5.05 23.15 16.55
CA LEU A 545 6.17 24.07 16.70
C LEU A 545 5.77 25.55 16.47
N SER A 546 4.73 25.77 15.65
CA SER A 546 4.24 27.13 15.34
C SER A 546 3.36 27.73 16.43
N VAL A 547 2.82 26.89 17.34
CA VAL A 547 1.90 27.31 18.43
C VAL A 547 2.64 27.61 19.73
N ALA A 548 3.90 27.19 19.90
CA ALA A 548 4.69 27.51 21.08
C ALA A 548 5.20 28.97 21.00
N PRO A 549 4.90 29.86 22.00
CA PRO A 549 5.50 31.19 22.03
C PRO A 549 7.02 31.07 22.18
N PRO A 550 7.79 32.01 21.61
CA PRO A 550 9.24 31.97 21.73
C PRO A 550 9.63 31.94 23.21
N SER A 551 10.31 30.87 23.63
CA SER A 551 10.89 30.78 24.97
C SER A 551 11.83 31.98 25.12
N GLN A 552 11.47 32.88 26.05
CA GLN A 552 12.36 33.93 26.48
C GLN A 552 13.64 33.28 27.00
N SER A 553 14.74 33.70 26.43
CA SER A 553 16.13 33.36 26.77
C SER A 553 16.48 33.66 28.21
#